data_00d46feca396bc1982903c499a081813
#
_entry.id   00d46feca396bc1982903c499a081813
#
_cell.length_a   1.000
_cell.length_b   1.000
_cell.length_c   1.000
_cell.angle_alpha   90.00
_cell.angle_beta   90.00
_cell.angle_gamma   90.00
#
_symmetry.space_group_name_H-M   'P 1'
#
loop_
_entity.id
_entity.type
_entity.pdbx_description
1 polymer ?
#
loop_
_entity_poly.entity_id
_entity_poly.type
_entity_poly.pdbx_seq_one_letter_code
_entity_poly.pdbx_strand_id
1 'polypeptide(L)'
;MRVAQVIINRPAKQLHKPLSYLMPEKFGNVLPGTRVLIPLGHSREEGILIGYDELVEPPEFTLRNIVQVLDSEPWFTPEMMDTARRLNEYYLFSYGDALRLFTVNKTLKSYEAPKEEWLVVMPEFSVAQFSERKKKQRELAKYLLEVGGASKALLLAKGYSRMVIKQVSEAKGIVVEARFKATKTTFDELLTEEVNIPLTEAQQAVYGPIQDAMNSHEHKTFLLHGVTGSGKTQLYLRATARCISQDKTAIILVPEIILTDQIVKRFVETFGDEVVVFHSKLTVQQRNNNWERLRRKDSHIIIGARSAVFAPAEDIGLIVVDEEHDPSYKQEDMVRYHARNVALWRAEAHGCPVILGSATPSVTSYYKAKQGEYHLLELPNRIFEQPMPKVTIVDMKEEILHGNYSVFSDAMSRLIQHTLDEHNQMIILLNRRGYSTFVMCRDCGETIMCPHCDVAMVYHQAGEELRCHYCEHYEPIPTVCPKCNSKRIKFFGSGTQKVEEELRRHFKSARIARLDQDVTKNKQLAEDILHDFGAHKYDILLGTQMVSKGHDFKDVTAVGI
;
A
#
# COMPACT_ATOMS: atom_id res chain seq x y z
N MET A 1 -2.46 -36.05 -28.11
CA MET A 1 -2.82 -36.34 -26.70
C MET A 1 -2.76 -35.05 -25.91
N ARG A 2 -3.87 -34.68 -25.25
CA ARG A 2 -3.94 -33.44 -24.46
C ARG A 2 -3.26 -33.63 -23.11
N VAL A 3 -2.27 -32.79 -22.81
CA VAL A 3 -1.44 -32.88 -21.62
C VAL A 3 -1.54 -31.58 -20.83
N ALA A 4 -1.83 -31.69 -19.53
CA ALA A 4 -1.93 -30.55 -18.64
C ALA A 4 -0.53 -30.04 -18.26
N GLN A 5 -0.32 -28.73 -18.41
CA GLN A 5 0.89 -28.04 -17.99
C GLN A 5 0.68 -27.44 -16.60
N VAL A 6 1.51 -27.84 -15.65
CA VAL A 6 1.35 -27.48 -14.24
C VAL A 6 2.62 -26.84 -13.69
N ILE A 7 2.50 -25.68 -13.09
CA ILE A 7 3.57 -25.02 -12.31
C ILE A 7 3.42 -25.42 -10.84
N ILE A 8 4.52 -25.83 -10.22
CA ILE A 8 4.53 -26.21 -8.80
C ILE A 8 4.47 -24.98 -7.91
N ASN A 9 3.59 -25.02 -6.92
CA ASN A 9 3.45 -23.95 -5.91
C ASN A 9 4.49 -24.09 -4.79
N ARG A 10 5.77 -24.21 -5.15
CA ARG A 10 6.89 -24.34 -4.20
C ARG A 10 8.07 -23.47 -4.64
N PRO A 11 8.74 -22.73 -3.72
CA PRO A 11 9.97 -22.02 -4.03
C PRO A 11 11.08 -23.06 -4.28
N ALA A 12 11.35 -23.38 -5.53
CA ALA A 12 12.41 -24.30 -5.89
C ALA A 12 13.17 -23.74 -7.09
N LYS A 13 14.45 -23.43 -6.91
CA LYS A 13 15.32 -22.87 -7.96
C LYS A 13 15.46 -23.76 -9.22
N GLN A 14 15.09 -25.04 -9.13
CA GLN A 14 15.23 -26.00 -10.22
C GLN A 14 13.93 -26.31 -10.98
N LEU A 15 12.78 -25.82 -10.51
CA LEU A 15 11.45 -26.15 -11.06
C LEU A 15 10.77 -24.90 -11.66
N HIS A 16 11.50 -24.20 -12.53
CA HIS A 16 11.00 -22.99 -13.18
C HIS A 16 10.14 -23.27 -14.42
N LYS A 17 10.20 -24.51 -14.93
CA LYS A 17 9.45 -24.93 -16.14
C LYS A 17 8.16 -25.62 -15.73
N PRO A 18 7.10 -25.49 -16.57
CA PRO A 18 5.90 -26.29 -16.40
C PRO A 18 6.21 -27.78 -16.47
N LEU A 19 5.52 -28.55 -15.65
CA LEU A 19 5.58 -30.01 -15.70
C LEU A 19 4.31 -30.54 -16.38
N SER A 20 4.50 -31.58 -17.18
CA SER A 20 3.43 -32.21 -17.96
C SER A 20 2.78 -33.37 -17.20
N TYR A 21 1.44 -33.35 -17.12
CA TYR A 21 0.62 -34.37 -16.46
C TYR A 21 -0.57 -34.76 -17.34
N LEU A 22 -1.11 -35.96 -17.12
CA LEU A 22 -2.39 -36.37 -17.69
C LEU A 22 -3.53 -35.82 -16.82
N MET A 23 -4.56 -35.26 -17.45
CA MET A 23 -5.81 -34.88 -16.79
C MET A 23 -6.79 -36.04 -16.89
N PRO A 24 -7.12 -36.75 -15.79
CA PRO A 24 -8.12 -37.83 -15.82
C PRO A 24 -9.49 -37.32 -16.24
N GLU A 25 -10.19 -38.08 -17.10
CA GLU A 25 -11.53 -37.75 -17.62
C GLU A 25 -12.56 -37.48 -16.51
N LYS A 26 -12.42 -38.15 -15.36
CA LYS A 26 -13.31 -37.98 -14.21
C LYS A 26 -13.38 -36.55 -13.67
N PHE A 27 -12.40 -35.70 -13.98
CA PHE A 27 -12.38 -34.29 -13.54
C PHE A 27 -13.04 -33.35 -14.55
N GLY A 28 -13.47 -33.87 -15.72
CA GLY A 28 -14.11 -33.07 -16.76
C GLY A 28 -13.16 -32.02 -17.37
N ASN A 29 -13.73 -30.89 -17.77
CA ASN A 29 -12.97 -29.79 -18.37
C ASN A 29 -12.50 -28.82 -17.29
N VAL A 30 -11.29 -29.03 -16.77
CA VAL A 30 -10.64 -28.14 -15.79
C VAL A 30 -10.00 -26.96 -16.52
N LEU A 31 -10.34 -25.75 -16.11
CA LEU A 31 -9.82 -24.52 -16.73
C LEU A 31 -8.42 -24.16 -16.20
N PRO A 32 -7.55 -23.51 -17.01
CA PRO A 32 -6.32 -22.90 -16.53
C PRO A 32 -6.58 -21.94 -15.38
N GLY A 33 -5.62 -21.82 -14.47
CA GLY A 33 -5.77 -21.04 -13.23
C GLY A 33 -6.26 -21.87 -12.04
N THR A 34 -6.69 -23.11 -12.25
CA THR A 34 -7.16 -24.03 -11.20
C THR A 34 -5.99 -24.69 -10.48
N ARG A 35 -6.08 -24.82 -9.16
CA ARG A 35 -5.10 -25.55 -8.35
C ARG A 35 -5.37 -27.05 -8.43
N VAL A 36 -4.29 -27.80 -8.53
CA VAL A 36 -4.32 -29.25 -8.66
C VAL A 36 -3.30 -29.90 -7.72
N LEU A 37 -3.58 -31.11 -7.28
CA LEU A 37 -2.63 -31.94 -6.53
C LEU A 37 -1.93 -32.89 -7.51
N ILE A 38 -0.62 -32.82 -7.58
CA ILE A 38 0.21 -33.59 -8.51
C ILE A 38 1.20 -34.49 -7.78
N PRO A 39 1.56 -35.65 -8.34
CA PRO A 39 2.63 -36.49 -7.80
C PRO A 39 4.00 -35.91 -8.25
N LEU A 40 4.89 -35.65 -7.27
CA LEU A 40 6.26 -35.21 -7.52
C LEU A 40 7.23 -36.13 -6.77
N GLY A 41 7.97 -36.98 -7.48
CA GLY A 41 8.77 -38.04 -6.86
C GLY A 41 7.92 -38.96 -6.01
N HIS A 42 8.18 -39.01 -4.71
CA HIS A 42 7.42 -39.78 -3.70
C HIS A 42 6.41 -38.95 -2.93
N SER A 43 6.35 -37.63 -3.14
CA SER A 43 5.42 -36.71 -2.49
C SER A 43 4.26 -36.32 -3.40
N ARG A 44 3.24 -35.70 -2.78
CA ARG A 44 2.18 -35.01 -3.50
C ARG A 44 2.33 -33.52 -3.23
N GLU A 45 2.35 -32.74 -4.30
CA GLU A 45 2.55 -31.30 -4.23
C GLU A 45 1.38 -30.56 -4.88
N GLU A 46 1.12 -29.36 -4.38
CA GLU A 46 0.16 -28.48 -4.99
C GLU A 46 0.79 -27.78 -6.20
N GLY A 47 0.04 -27.75 -7.30
CA GLY A 47 0.41 -27.07 -8.52
C GLY A 47 -0.73 -26.23 -9.07
N ILE A 48 -0.41 -25.35 -10.00
CA ILE A 48 -1.34 -24.48 -10.71
C ILE A 48 -1.38 -24.93 -12.17
N LEU A 49 -2.55 -25.30 -12.66
CA LEU A 49 -2.76 -25.62 -14.07
C LEU A 49 -2.65 -24.32 -14.89
N ILE A 50 -1.68 -24.24 -15.77
CA ILE A 50 -1.45 -23.03 -16.58
C ILE A 50 -1.94 -23.17 -18.03
N GLY A 51 -2.24 -24.39 -18.47
CA GLY A 51 -2.74 -24.63 -19.81
C GLY A 51 -2.68 -26.11 -20.18
N TYR A 52 -2.92 -26.37 -21.45
CA TYR A 52 -2.85 -27.69 -22.06
C TYR A 52 -2.05 -27.62 -23.34
N ASP A 53 -1.19 -28.62 -23.54
CA ASP A 53 -0.48 -28.84 -24.80
C ASP A 53 -1.04 -30.06 -25.53
N GLU A 54 -1.01 -30.02 -26.85
CA GLU A 54 -1.30 -31.19 -27.68
C GLU A 54 0.02 -31.83 -28.13
N LEU A 55 0.34 -32.97 -27.54
CA LEU A 55 1.51 -33.74 -27.99
C LEU A 55 1.15 -34.54 -29.23
N VAL A 56 1.90 -34.32 -30.29
CA VAL A 56 1.76 -35.05 -31.56
C VAL A 56 2.33 -36.48 -31.41
N GLU A 57 3.44 -36.61 -30.69
CA GLU A 57 4.08 -37.88 -30.39
C GLU A 57 4.11 -38.14 -28.87
N PRO A 58 3.98 -39.40 -28.43
CA PRO A 58 4.10 -39.72 -27.02
C PRO A 58 5.53 -39.40 -26.53
N PRO A 59 5.68 -38.79 -25.33
CA PRO A 59 6.99 -38.48 -24.79
C PRO A 59 7.75 -39.75 -24.41
N GLU A 60 9.09 -39.69 -24.41
CA GLU A 60 9.95 -40.80 -24.01
C GLU A 60 9.81 -41.24 -22.56
N PHE A 61 9.11 -40.43 -21.73
CA PHE A 61 8.87 -40.69 -20.32
C PHE A 61 7.39 -40.91 -20.04
N THR A 62 7.08 -41.68 -18.95
CA THR A 62 5.71 -41.97 -18.56
C THR A 62 5.08 -40.74 -17.89
N LEU A 63 4.03 -40.18 -18.49
CA LEU A 63 3.23 -39.13 -17.90
C LEU A 63 2.42 -39.68 -16.72
N ARG A 64 2.45 -38.94 -15.59
CA ARG A 64 1.65 -39.24 -14.41
C ARG A 64 0.32 -38.50 -14.42
N ASN A 65 -0.70 -39.05 -13.75
CA ASN A 65 -1.99 -38.42 -13.63
C ASN A 65 -2.01 -37.34 -12.54
N ILE A 66 -2.79 -36.28 -12.76
CA ILE A 66 -3.21 -35.38 -11.70
C ILE A 66 -4.04 -36.18 -10.68
N VAL A 67 -3.71 -36.01 -9.40
CA VAL A 67 -4.33 -36.78 -8.29
C VAL A 67 -5.69 -36.22 -7.94
N GLN A 68 -5.79 -34.91 -7.85
CA GLN A 68 -7.01 -34.19 -7.43
C GLN A 68 -7.05 -32.80 -8.01
N VAL A 69 -8.24 -32.30 -8.30
CA VAL A 69 -8.55 -30.89 -8.55
C VAL A 69 -8.98 -30.29 -7.21
N LEU A 70 -8.35 -29.19 -6.80
CA LEU A 70 -8.52 -28.60 -5.45
C LEU A 70 -9.62 -27.54 -5.42
N ASP A 71 -9.90 -26.88 -6.54
CA ASP A 71 -10.87 -25.80 -6.66
C ASP A 71 -12.01 -26.18 -7.60
N SER A 72 -13.24 -25.75 -7.27
CA SER A 72 -14.40 -25.85 -8.16
C SER A 72 -14.35 -24.83 -9.32
N GLU A 73 -13.67 -23.70 -9.11
CA GLU A 73 -13.47 -22.61 -10.07
C GLU A 73 -12.00 -22.19 -10.08
N PRO A 74 -11.49 -21.63 -11.19
CA PRO A 74 -10.12 -21.17 -11.25
C PRO A 74 -9.80 -20.15 -10.14
N TRP A 75 -8.68 -20.36 -9.47
CA TRP A 75 -8.16 -19.41 -8.49
C TRP A 75 -7.56 -18.16 -9.15
N PHE A 76 -6.88 -18.35 -10.27
CA PHE A 76 -6.26 -17.30 -11.04
C PHE A 76 -7.08 -16.98 -12.28
N THR A 77 -7.40 -15.71 -12.47
CA THR A 77 -8.02 -15.24 -13.70
C THR A 77 -7.01 -15.26 -14.86
N PRO A 78 -7.45 -15.25 -16.12
CA PRO A 78 -6.55 -15.10 -17.27
C PRO A 78 -5.67 -13.85 -17.17
N GLU A 79 -6.19 -12.73 -16.68
CA GLU A 79 -5.44 -11.49 -16.46
C GLU A 79 -4.33 -11.66 -15.42
N MET A 80 -4.62 -12.30 -14.29
CA MET A 80 -3.59 -12.57 -13.26
C MET A 80 -2.47 -13.45 -13.81
N MET A 81 -2.82 -14.46 -14.61
CA MET A 81 -1.85 -15.35 -15.25
C MET A 81 -0.99 -14.60 -16.27
N ASP A 82 -1.58 -13.71 -17.06
CA ASP A 82 -0.84 -12.90 -18.03
C ASP A 82 0.06 -11.87 -17.33
N THR A 83 -0.43 -11.21 -16.31
CA THR A 83 0.40 -10.30 -15.47
C THR A 83 1.56 -11.05 -14.82
N ALA A 84 1.33 -12.26 -14.33
CA ALA A 84 2.43 -13.10 -13.81
C ALA A 84 3.46 -13.49 -14.88
N ARG A 85 3.02 -13.72 -16.13
CA ARG A 85 3.93 -13.97 -17.26
C ARG A 85 4.75 -12.73 -17.59
N ARG A 86 4.13 -11.53 -17.69
CA ARG A 86 4.84 -10.26 -17.90
C ARG A 86 5.87 -9.99 -16.79
N LEU A 87 5.53 -10.31 -15.54
CA LEU A 87 6.45 -10.22 -14.41
C LEU A 87 7.67 -11.14 -14.59
N ASN A 88 7.45 -12.40 -15.00
CA ASN A 88 8.52 -13.34 -15.29
C ASN A 88 9.45 -12.84 -16.40
N GLU A 89 8.88 -12.36 -17.50
CA GLU A 89 9.64 -11.88 -18.67
C GLU A 89 10.40 -10.59 -18.38
N TYR A 90 9.80 -9.63 -17.69
CA TYR A 90 10.38 -8.32 -17.45
C TYR A 90 11.40 -8.31 -16.31
N TYR A 91 11.10 -9.02 -15.21
CA TYR A 91 11.96 -9.02 -14.01
C TYR A 91 12.79 -10.30 -13.84
N LEU A 92 12.69 -11.27 -14.76
CA LEU A 92 13.50 -12.47 -14.85
C LEU A 92 13.46 -13.38 -13.61
N PHE A 93 12.33 -13.46 -12.93
CA PHE A 93 12.09 -14.45 -11.88
C PHE A 93 11.07 -15.50 -12.32
N SER A 94 10.96 -16.62 -11.57
CA SER A 94 10.15 -17.74 -12.03
C SER A 94 8.66 -17.40 -12.14
N TYR A 95 7.97 -18.02 -13.12
CA TYR A 95 6.53 -17.85 -13.29
C TYR A 95 5.74 -18.30 -12.05
N GLY A 96 6.19 -19.37 -11.36
CA GLY A 96 5.59 -19.80 -10.10
C GLY A 96 5.76 -18.76 -8.96
N ASP A 97 6.91 -18.05 -8.90
CA ASP A 97 7.10 -16.97 -7.95
C ASP A 97 6.16 -15.78 -8.25
N ALA A 98 5.96 -15.48 -9.54
CA ALA A 98 5.03 -14.44 -9.97
C ALA A 98 3.58 -14.77 -9.60
N LEU A 99 3.12 -16.00 -9.87
CA LEU A 99 1.78 -16.44 -9.49
C LEU A 99 1.55 -16.39 -7.98
N ARG A 100 2.57 -16.70 -7.18
CA ARG A 100 2.48 -16.61 -5.71
C ARG A 100 2.24 -15.20 -5.18
N LEU A 101 2.54 -14.14 -5.92
CA LEU A 101 2.21 -12.77 -5.53
C LEU A 101 0.69 -12.54 -5.46
N PHE A 102 -0.07 -13.27 -6.26
CA PHE A 102 -1.54 -13.26 -6.26
C PHE A 102 -2.16 -14.20 -5.23
N THR A 103 -1.41 -14.65 -4.24
CA THR A 103 -1.91 -15.52 -3.18
C THR A 103 -1.64 -14.94 -1.80
N VAL A 104 -2.50 -15.28 -0.84
CA VAL A 104 -2.40 -14.74 0.52
C VAL A 104 -1.46 -15.55 1.41
N ASN A 105 -1.31 -16.83 1.13
CA ASN A 105 -0.56 -17.78 1.97
C ASN A 105 0.48 -18.57 1.18
N LYS A 106 1.57 -18.94 1.87
CA LYS A 106 2.59 -19.84 1.34
C LYS A 106 2.06 -21.27 1.09
N THR A 107 0.99 -21.65 1.77
CA THR A 107 0.23 -22.88 1.57
C THR A 107 -1.21 -22.49 1.31
N LEU A 108 -1.69 -22.75 0.10
CA LEU A 108 -3.06 -22.53 -0.31
C LEU A 108 -3.96 -23.60 0.34
N LYS A 109 -4.16 -23.56 1.64
CA LYS A 109 -5.19 -24.37 2.29
C LYS A 109 -6.55 -23.81 1.90
N SER A 110 -7.51 -24.68 1.63
CA SER A 110 -8.91 -24.31 1.41
C SER A 110 -9.36 -23.42 2.58
N TYR A 111 -9.63 -22.15 2.29
CA TYR A 111 -10.22 -21.21 3.24
C TYR A 111 -11.74 -21.29 3.07
N GLU A 112 -12.44 -21.70 4.11
CA GLU A 112 -13.88 -21.51 4.18
C GLU A 112 -14.15 -20.13 4.81
N ALA A 113 -14.76 -19.25 4.04
CA ALA A 113 -15.18 -17.96 4.56
C ALA A 113 -16.20 -18.16 5.71
N PRO A 114 -16.14 -17.34 6.76
CA PRO A 114 -17.09 -17.42 7.85
C PRO A 114 -18.50 -17.22 7.31
N LYS A 115 -19.34 -18.21 7.53
CA LYS A 115 -20.76 -18.17 7.18
C LYS A 115 -21.53 -17.59 8.37
N GLU A 116 -22.43 -16.69 8.08
CA GLU A 116 -23.37 -16.13 9.03
C GLU A 116 -24.70 -16.88 8.89
N GLU A 117 -25.29 -17.28 10.01
CA GLU A 117 -26.59 -17.93 9.99
C GLU A 117 -27.71 -16.89 9.83
N TRP A 118 -28.50 -17.04 8.75
CA TRP A 118 -29.64 -16.21 8.44
C TRP A 118 -30.94 -16.95 8.70
N LEU A 119 -31.90 -16.28 9.30
CA LEU A 119 -33.29 -16.72 9.38
C LEU A 119 -34.02 -16.18 8.16
N VAL A 120 -34.42 -17.06 7.26
CA VAL A 120 -35.14 -16.71 6.02
C VAL A 120 -36.61 -17.07 6.19
N VAL A 121 -37.47 -16.14 5.84
CA VAL A 121 -38.93 -16.31 5.93
C VAL A 121 -39.45 -16.98 4.64
N MET A 122 -40.15 -18.10 4.81
CA MET A 122 -40.81 -18.79 3.73
C MET A 122 -42.29 -18.39 3.69
N PRO A 123 -43.00 -18.57 2.53
CA PRO A 123 -44.39 -18.11 2.38
C PRO A 123 -45.40 -18.69 3.40
N GLU A 124 -45.12 -19.86 3.98
CA GLU A 124 -45.96 -20.48 4.99
C GLU A 124 -45.76 -19.98 6.41
N PHE A 125 -44.83 -19.06 6.64
CA PHE A 125 -44.57 -18.51 7.96
C PHE A 125 -45.67 -17.57 8.43
N SER A 126 -46.10 -17.73 9.68
CA SER A 126 -47.14 -16.88 10.27
C SER A 126 -46.83 -16.53 11.73
N VAL A 127 -47.06 -15.28 12.11
CA VAL A 127 -46.96 -14.78 13.49
C VAL A 127 -47.94 -15.46 14.44
N ALA A 128 -49.06 -16.02 13.91
CA ALA A 128 -50.08 -16.73 14.70
C ALA A 128 -49.54 -17.98 15.40
N GLN A 129 -48.41 -18.53 14.98
CA GLN A 129 -47.75 -19.67 15.63
C GLN A 129 -47.25 -19.33 17.05
N PHE A 130 -47.11 -18.05 17.38
CA PHE A 130 -46.65 -17.62 18.70
C PHE A 130 -47.80 -17.06 19.54
N SER A 131 -48.00 -17.62 20.73
CA SER A 131 -49.05 -17.17 21.65
C SER A 131 -48.89 -15.70 22.04
N GLU A 132 -49.97 -15.01 22.39
CA GLU A 132 -49.96 -13.58 22.77
C GLU A 132 -49.10 -13.29 23.99
N ARG A 133 -48.93 -14.27 24.87
CA ARG A 133 -48.06 -14.15 26.05
C ARG A 133 -46.58 -14.05 25.72
N LYS A 134 -46.15 -14.50 24.52
CA LYS A 134 -44.75 -14.53 24.05
C LYS A 134 -44.41 -13.26 23.25
N LYS A 135 -44.57 -12.10 23.87
CA LYS A 135 -44.45 -10.78 23.22
C LYS A 135 -43.18 -10.62 22.36
N LYS A 136 -41.98 -10.97 22.88
CA LYS A 136 -40.71 -10.81 22.17
C LYS A 136 -40.55 -11.75 20.96
N GLN A 137 -41.14 -12.94 20.99
CA GLN A 137 -41.13 -13.84 19.84
C GLN A 137 -42.04 -13.33 18.73
N ARG A 138 -43.24 -12.79 19.08
CA ARG A 138 -44.13 -12.17 18.10
C ARG A 138 -43.53 -10.91 17.49
N GLU A 139 -42.84 -10.12 18.25
CA GLU A 139 -42.14 -8.93 17.77
C GLU A 139 -41.06 -9.30 16.76
N LEU A 140 -40.18 -10.28 17.08
CA LEU A 140 -39.18 -10.80 16.16
C LEU A 140 -39.82 -11.43 14.90
N ALA A 141 -40.91 -12.19 15.06
CA ALA A 141 -41.62 -12.80 13.94
C ALA A 141 -42.22 -11.76 12.98
N LYS A 142 -42.80 -10.67 13.51
CA LYS A 142 -43.29 -9.53 12.72
C LYS A 142 -42.14 -8.86 11.96
N TYR A 143 -41.04 -8.56 12.66
CA TYR A 143 -39.88 -7.97 12.06
C TYR A 143 -39.34 -8.82 10.90
N LEU A 144 -39.19 -10.14 11.10
CA LEU A 144 -38.72 -11.06 10.05
C LEU A 144 -39.68 -11.10 8.85
N LEU A 145 -40.98 -11.00 9.06
CA LEU A 145 -41.97 -10.92 7.96
C LEU A 145 -41.83 -9.63 7.14
N GLU A 146 -41.54 -8.49 7.80
CA GLU A 146 -41.36 -7.20 7.14
C GLU A 146 -40.11 -7.19 6.25
N VAL A 147 -38.99 -7.77 6.76
CA VAL A 147 -37.68 -7.72 6.07
C VAL A 147 -37.37 -8.96 5.23
N GLY A 148 -38.23 -9.98 5.24
CA GLY A 148 -38.06 -11.24 4.50
C GLY A 148 -37.00 -12.19 5.06
N GLY A 149 -36.22 -11.76 6.05
CA GLY A 149 -35.17 -12.52 6.73
C GLY A 149 -34.08 -11.63 7.31
N ALA A 150 -33.33 -12.15 8.29
CA ALA A 150 -32.24 -11.39 8.94
C ALA A 150 -31.16 -12.34 9.49
N SER A 151 -29.93 -11.82 9.61
CA SER A 151 -28.84 -12.57 10.22
C SER A 151 -28.99 -12.67 11.74
N LYS A 152 -28.51 -13.77 12.33
CA LYS A 152 -28.48 -13.90 13.80
C LYS A 152 -27.67 -12.79 14.48
N ALA A 153 -26.60 -12.32 13.86
CA ALA A 153 -25.78 -11.23 14.37
C ALA A 153 -26.56 -9.91 14.42
N LEU A 154 -27.29 -9.57 13.36
CA LEU A 154 -28.15 -8.39 13.30
C LEU A 154 -29.27 -8.46 14.36
N LEU A 155 -29.88 -9.62 14.53
CA LEU A 155 -30.92 -9.81 15.53
C LEU A 155 -30.41 -9.66 16.96
N LEU A 156 -29.19 -10.14 17.24
CA LEU A 156 -28.52 -9.92 18.54
C LEU A 156 -28.20 -8.44 18.76
N ALA A 157 -27.72 -7.73 17.73
CA ALA A 157 -27.43 -6.30 17.77
C ALA A 157 -28.71 -5.45 18.02
N LYS A 158 -29.86 -5.91 17.50
CA LYS A 158 -31.19 -5.30 17.81
C LYS A 158 -31.74 -5.64 19.18
N GLY A 159 -31.00 -6.38 20.02
CA GLY A 159 -31.36 -6.67 21.41
C GLY A 159 -32.22 -7.93 21.61
N TYR A 160 -32.43 -8.75 20.58
CA TYR A 160 -33.08 -10.05 20.77
C TYR A 160 -32.15 -11.05 21.43
N SER A 161 -32.62 -11.76 22.46
CA SER A 161 -31.81 -12.77 23.14
C SER A 161 -31.60 -14.03 22.25
N ARG A 162 -30.47 -14.74 22.46
CA ARG A 162 -30.16 -15.99 21.75
C ARG A 162 -31.29 -17.02 21.88
N MET A 163 -31.98 -17.06 23.01
CA MET A 163 -33.09 -17.97 23.27
C MET A 163 -34.31 -17.63 22.41
N VAL A 164 -34.66 -16.34 22.28
CA VAL A 164 -35.77 -15.88 21.45
C VAL A 164 -35.50 -16.17 19.96
N ILE A 165 -34.27 -15.87 19.51
CA ILE A 165 -33.83 -16.15 18.13
C ILE A 165 -33.91 -17.66 17.84
N LYS A 166 -33.42 -18.51 18.72
CA LYS A 166 -33.52 -19.98 18.58
C LYS A 166 -34.97 -20.45 18.48
N GLN A 167 -35.83 -19.98 19.37
CA GLN A 167 -37.24 -20.39 19.38
C GLN A 167 -38.00 -19.95 18.12
N VAL A 168 -37.65 -18.81 17.54
CA VAL A 168 -38.24 -18.35 16.27
C VAL A 168 -37.63 -19.08 15.09
N SER A 169 -36.35 -19.46 15.14
CA SER A 169 -35.70 -20.24 14.07
C SER A 169 -36.25 -21.68 13.94
N GLU A 170 -36.86 -22.22 14.99
CA GLU A 170 -37.50 -23.56 15.00
C GLU A 170 -38.95 -23.51 14.55
N ALA A 171 -39.53 -22.32 14.23
CA ALA A 171 -40.92 -22.19 13.78
C ALA A 171 -41.10 -22.67 12.35
N LYS A 172 -42.30 -23.18 12.03
CA LYS A 172 -42.65 -23.59 10.68
C LYS A 172 -42.59 -22.40 9.73
N GLY A 173 -41.87 -22.55 8.60
CA GLY A 173 -41.70 -21.50 7.60
C GLY A 173 -40.54 -20.56 7.91
N ILE A 174 -39.66 -20.90 8.84
CA ILE A 174 -38.33 -20.28 8.98
C ILE A 174 -37.27 -21.32 8.58
N VAL A 175 -36.41 -20.94 7.66
CA VAL A 175 -35.25 -21.73 7.25
C VAL A 175 -34.00 -21.04 7.74
N VAL A 176 -33.11 -21.80 8.40
CA VAL A 176 -31.80 -21.28 8.79
C VAL A 176 -30.82 -21.62 7.69
N GLU A 177 -30.40 -20.59 6.96
CA GLU A 177 -29.40 -20.71 5.90
C GLU A 177 -28.07 -20.16 6.37
N ALA A 178 -26.98 -20.88 6.07
CA ALA A 178 -25.65 -20.35 6.21
C ALA A 178 -25.34 -19.48 4.99
N ARG A 179 -25.46 -18.16 5.13
CA ARG A 179 -25.08 -17.19 4.10
C ARG A 179 -23.73 -16.60 4.42
N PHE A 180 -22.99 -16.28 3.39
CA PHE A 180 -21.79 -15.47 3.59
C PHE A 180 -22.22 -14.08 4.05
N LYS A 181 -21.43 -13.46 4.92
CA LYS A 181 -21.70 -12.11 5.42
C LYS A 181 -21.63 -11.13 4.24
N ALA A 182 -22.76 -10.88 3.60
CA ALA A 182 -22.88 -9.91 2.55
C ALA A 182 -23.12 -8.53 3.17
N THR A 183 -22.20 -7.64 3.00
CA THR A 183 -22.40 -6.20 3.20
C THR A 183 -22.73 -5.60 1.83
N LYS A 184 -24.00 -5.57 1.46
CA LYS A 184 -24.44 -4.75 0.32
C LYS A 184 -24.85 -3.40 0.87
N THR A 185 -23.97 -2.41 0.71
CA THR A 185 -24.35 -1.01 0.76
C THR A 185 -24.91 -0.64 -0.61
N THR A 186 -26.09 -0.05 -0.67
CA THR A 186 -26.65 0.41 -1.95
C THR A 186 -25.85 1.61 -2.43
N PHE A 187 -25.70 1.75 -3.76
CA PHE A 187 -24.89 2.82 -4.36
C PHE A 187 -25.31 4.23 -3.90
N ASP A 188 -26.61 4.48 -3.71
CA ASP A 188 -27.13 5.77 -3.24
C ASP A 188 -26.69 6.11 -1.80
N GLU A 189 -26.38 5.10 -0.98
CA GLU A 189 -25.84 5.28 0.38
C GLU A 189 -24.31 5.57 0.36
N LEU A 190 -23.63 5.31 -0.76
CA LEU A 190 -22.19 5.58 -0.94
C LEU A 190 -21.88 7.04 -1.34
N LEU A 191 -22.87 7.80 -1.79
CA LEU A 191 -22.74 9.22 -2.12
C LEU A 191 -22.79 10.08 -0.86
N THR A 192 -21.74 10.00 -0.04
CA THR A 192 -21.59 10.84 1.15
C THR A 192 -21.37 12.30 0.76
N GLU A 193 -21.62 13.21 1.71
CA GLU A 193 -21.35 14.66 1.53
C GLU A 193 -19.91 14.91 1.04
N GLU A 194 -18.94 14.10 1.46
CA GLU A 194 -17.54 14.23 1.06
C GLU A 194 -17.29 13.99 -0.44
N VAL A 195 -17.98 13.03 -1.07
CA VAL A 195 -17.85 12.80 -2.53
C VAL A 195 -18.48 13.95 -3.31
N ASN A 196 -19.54 14.55 -2.78
CA ASN A 196 -20.30 15.62 -3.43
C ASN A 196 -19.73 17.03 -3.20
N ILE A 197 -18.62 17.19 -2.47
CA ILE A 197 -17.92 18.49 -2.36
C ILE A 197 -17.68 19.04 -3.77
N PRO A 198 -18.15 20.26 -4.10
CA PRO A 198 -17.93 20.83 -5.43
C PRO A 198 -16.46 20.92 -5.76
N LEU A 199 -16.09 20.47 -6.95
CA LEU A 199 -14.73 20.65 -7.45
C LEU A 199 -14.52 22.10 -7.86
N THR A 200 -13.33 22.63 -7.63
CA THR A 200 -12.91 23.91 -8.22
C THR A 200 -12.82 23.79 -9.74
N GLU A 201 -12.80 24.90 -10.46
CA GLU A 201 -12.66 24.89 -11.91
C GLU A 201 -11.41 24.13 -12.37
N ALA A 202 -10.28 24.34 -11.69
CA ALA A 202 -9.04 23.63 -11.96
C ALA A 202 -9.17 22.11 -11.73
N GLN A 203 -9.81 21.71 -10.64
CA GLN A 203 -10.06 20.31 -10.36
C GLN A 203 -11.03 19.68 -11.35
N GLN A 204 -12.06 20.42 -11.79
CA GLN A 204 -13.01 19.94 -12.79
C GLN A 204 -12.33 19.75 -14.16
N ALA A 205 -11.45 20.66 -14.56
CA ALA A 205 -10.67 20.54 -15.78
C ALA A 205 -9.76 19.30 -15.79
N VAL A 206 -9.16 18.98 -14.64
CA VAL A 206 -8.31 17.78 -14.43
C VAL A 206 -9.15 16.50 -14.36
N TYR A 207 -10.33 16.54 -13.75
CA TYR A 207 -11.20 15.38 -13.56
C TYR A 207 -11.88 14.94 -14.87
N GLY A 208 -12.24 15.88 -15.75
CA GLY A 208 -12.93 15.60 -17.01
C GLY A 208 -12.27 14.50 -17.85
N PRO A 209 -10.98 14.62 -18.22
CA PRO A 209 -10.28 13.58 -18.99
C PRO A 209 -10.24 12.20 -18.32
N ILE A 210 -10.16 12.16 -16.97
CA ILE A 210 -10.20 10.91 -16.20
C ILE A 210 -11.58 10.28 -16.32
N GLN A 211 -12.63 11.09 -16.13
CA GLN A 211 -14.03 10.65 -16.25
C GLN A 211 -14.34 10.12 -17.65
N ASP A 212 -13.85 10.80 -18.69
CA ASP A 212 -14.04 10.38 -20.06
C ASP A 212 -13.38 9.02 -20.34
N ALA A 213 -12.14 8.80 -19.87
CA ALA A 213 -11.47 7.52 -20.01
C ALA A 213 -12.20 6.38 -19.26
N MET A 214 -12.77 6.67 -18.08
CA MET A 214 -13.59 5.71 -17.35
C MET A 214 -14.88 5.35 -18.10
N ASN A 215 -15.53 6.33 -18.69
CA ASN A 215 -16.78 6.13 -19.42
C ASN A 215 -16.59 5.38 -20.76
N SER A 216 -15.48 5.63 -21.43
CA SER A 216 -15.13 4.97 -22.70
C SER A 216 -14.46 3.61 -22.50
N HIS A 217 -14.19 3.19 -21.26
CA HIS A 217 -13.42 1.98 -20.94
C HIS A 217 -12.08 1.92 -21.66
N GLU A 218 -11.36 3.05 -21.64
CA GLU A 218 -10.11 3.21 -22.35
C GLU A 218 -8.93 3.26 -21.38
N HIS A 219 -7.91 2.45 -21.65
CA HIS A 219 -6.69 2.55 -20.89
C HIS A 219 -5.98 3.86 -21.20
N LYS A 220 -5.85 4.72 -20.18
CA LYS A 220 -5.04 5.93 -20.22
C LYS A 220 -4.26 6.08 -18.93
N THR A 221 -3.01 6.47 -19.04
CA THR A 221 -2.18 6.79 -17.88
C THR A 221 -2.13 8.28 -17.68
N PHE A 222 -2.64 8.75 -16.54
CA PHE A 222 -2.62 10.15 -16.14
C PHE A 222 -1.52 10.38 -15.10
N LEU A 223 -0.65 11.36 -15.31
CA LEU A 223 0.24 11.89 -14.30
C LEU A 223 -0.40 13.11 -13.68
N LEU A 224 -0.97 12.95 -12.48
CA LEU A 224 -1.58 14.03 -11.70
C LEU A 224 -0.51 14.73 -10.87
N HIS A 225 0.08 15.78 -11.43
CA HIS A 225 1.07 16.64 -10.78
C HIS A 225 0.36 17.76 -10.04
N GLY A 226 0.16 17.61 -8.75
CA GLY A 226 -0.53 18.60 -7.92
C GLY A 226 0.23 18.89 -6.64
N VAL A 227 0.40 20.16 -6.31
CA VAL A 227 1.05 20.58 -5.05
C VAL A 227 0.34 19.99 -3.83
N THR A 228 1.03 19.92 -2.70
CA THR A 228 0.41 19.51 -1.44
C THR A 228 -0.73 20.45 -1.09
N GLY A 229 -1.91 19.90 -0.75
CA GLY A 229 -3.11 20.71 -0.49
C GLY A 229 -3.89 21.16 -1.75
N SER A 230 -3.55 20.65 -2.95
CA SER A 230 -4.32 20.90 -4.18
C SER A 230 -5.61 20.09 -4.31
N GLY A 231 -5.85 19.15 -3.37
CA GLY A 231 -7.05 18.32 -3.34
C GLY A 231 -7.00 17.07 -4.20
N LYS A 232 -5.83 16.51 -4.49
CA LYS A 232 -5.68 15.23 -5.20
C LYS A 232 -6.58 14.13 -4.63
N THR A 233 -6.62 14.00 -3.31
CA THR A 233 -7.44 12.99 -2.62
C THR A 233 -8.93 13.12 -2.96
N GLN A 234 -9.46 14.35 -3.13
CA GLN A 234 -10.85 14.57 -3.53
C GLN A 234 -11.13 14.02 -4.93
N LEU A 235 -10.18 14.16 -5.84
CA LEU A 235 -10.28 13.57 -7.18
C LEU A 235 -10.27 12.04 -7.12
N TYR A 236 -9.44 11.45 -6.26
CA TYR A 236 -9.42 9.99 -6.05
C TYR A 236 -10.75 9.47 -5.51
N LEU A 237 -11.33 10.13 -4.50
CA LEU A 237 -12.64 9.76 -3.94
C LEU A 237 -13.73 9.82 -5.01
N ARG A 238 -13.78 10.90 -5.80
CA ARG A 238 -14.76 11.07 -6.86
C ARG A 238 -14.59 10.05 -8.00
N ALA A 239 -13.36 9.79 -8.43
CA ALA A 239 -13.06 8.76 -9.42
C ALA A 239 -13.43 7.36 -8.91
N THR A 240 -13.15 7.08 -7.63
CA THR A 240 -13.53 5.82 -6.99
C THR A 240 -15.05 5.65 -6.93
N ALA A 241 -15.79 6.66 -6.49
CA ALA A 241 -17.25 6.63 -6.49
C ALA A 241 -17.81 6.37 -7.90
N ARG A 242 -17.25 7.01 -8.93
CA ARG A 242 -17.62 6.75 -10.33
C ARG A 242 -17.31 5.31 -10.74
N CYS A 243 -16.15 4.77 -10.35
CA CYS A 243 -15.77 3.39 -10.64
C CYS A 243 -16.79 2.40 -10.07
N ILE A 244 -17.17 2.55 -8.80
CA ILE A 244 -18.15 1.68 -8.13
C ILE A 244 -19.53 1.81 -8.77
N SER A 245 -19.92 3.03 -9.19
CA SER A 245 -21.19 3.23 -9.88
C SER A 245 -21.33 2.45 -11.18
N GLN A 246 -20.21 2.00 -11.74
CA GLN A 246 -20.13 1.14 -12.91
C GLN A 246 -19.99 -0.35 -12.56
N ASP A 247 -20.20 -0.73 -11.30
CA ASP A 247 -20.01 -2.09 -10.77
C ASP A 247 -18.57 -2.63 -11.01
N LYS A 248 -17.58 -1.72 -10.92
CA LYS A 248 -16.16 -2.04 -11.12
C LYS A 248 -15.34 -1.81 -9.85
N THR A 249 -14.20 -2.47 -9.78
CA THR A 249 -13.28 -2.40 -8.64
C THR A 249 -12.24 -1.31 -8.83
N ALA A 250 -12.01 -0.53 -7.77
CA ALA A 250 -10.93 0.46 -7.70
C ALA A 250 -9.78 -0.04 -6.83
N ILE A 251 -8.55 0.10 -7.31
CA ILE A 251 -7.32 -0.20 -6.55
C ILE A 251 -6.62 1.11 -6.23
N ILE A 252 -6.42 1.40 -4.95
CA ILE A 252 -5.75 2.60 -4.46
C ILE A 252 -4.45 2.18 -3.77
N LEU A 253 -3.33 2.45 -4.41
CA LEU A 253 -2.02 2.18 -3.84
C LEU A 253 -1.52 3.43 -3.11
N VAL A 254 -1.10 3.24 -1.87
CA VAL A 254 -0.51 4.28 -1.03
C VAL A 254 0.84 3.80 -0.49
N PRO A 255 1.80 4.69 -0.21
CA PRO A 255 3.06 4.31 0.43
C PRO A 255 2.84 3.59 1.76
N GLU A 256 3.69 2.62 2.09
CA GLU A 256 3.52 1.77 3.29
C GLU A 256 3.47 2.58 4.60
N ILE A 257 4.13 3.73 4.63
CA ILE A 257 4.18 4.64 5.78
C ILE A 257 2.85 5.38 5.96
N ILE A 258 2.12 5.63 4.88
CA ILE A 258 0.85 6.40 4.86
C ILE A 258 -0.37 5.51 5.14
N LEU A 259 -0.23 4.18 5.15
CA LEU A 259 -1.33 3.23 5.38
C LEU A 259 -2.03 3.36 6.75
N THR A 260 -1.48 4.10 7.69
CA THR A 260 -2.10 4.38 9.00
C THR A 260 -2.85 5.72 9.02
N ASP A 261 -2.82 6.51 7.94
CA ASP A 261 -3.13 7.92 7.94
C ASP A 261 -4.43 8.32 7.20
N GLN A 262 -4.61 9.61 7.13
CA GLN A 262 -5.80 10.35 6.72
C GLN A 262 -6.48 9.82 5.45
N ILE A 263 -5.71 9.37 4.43
CA ILE A 263 -6.31 8.90 3.17
C ILE A 263 -7.12 7.62 3.38
N VAL A 264 -6.57 6.63 4.10
CA VAL A 264 -7.27 5.36 4.39
C VAL A 264 -8.50 5.63 5.25
N LYS A 265 -8.34 6.44 6.31
CA LYS A 265 -9.44 6.84 7.18
C LYS A 265 -10.55 7.53 6.40
N ARG A 266 -10.20 8.47 5.53
CA ARG A 266 -11.14 9.21 4.69
C ARG A 266 -11.90 8.30 3.72
N PHE A 267 -11.24 7.32 3.10
CA PHE A 267 -11.90 6.34 2.25
C PHE A 267 -12.84 5.42 3.04
N VAL A 268 -12.43 4.96 4.23
CA VAL A 268 -13.26 4.12 5.09
C VAL A 268 -14.47 4.90 5.61
N GLU A 269 -14.30 6.16 5.99
CA GLU A 269 -15.40 7.04 6.41
C GLU A 269 -16.37 7.34 5.28
N THR A 270 -15.86 7.46 4.04
CA THR A 270 -16.66 7.78 2.86
C THR A 270 -17.42 6.55 2.33
N PHE A 271 -16.77 5.39 2.25
CA PHE A 271 -17.29 4.22 1.54
C PHE A 271 -17.59 3.01 2.45
N GLY A 272 -17.32 3.12 3.75
CA GLY A 272 -17.67 2.11 4.74
C GLY A 272 -17.16 0.71 4.40
N ASP A 273 -18.08 -0.25 4.39
CA ASP A 273 -17.78 -1.68 4.17
C ASP A 273 -17.34 -2.03 2.74
N GLU A 274 -17.49 -1.11 1.77
CA GLU A 274 -16.96 -1.32 0.41
C GLU A 274 -15.44 -1.33 0.37
N VAL A 275 -14.79 -0.79 1.42
CA VAL A 275 -13.33 -0.68 1.49
C VAL A 275 -12.70 -1.92 2.13
N VAL A 276 -11.73 -2.48 1.43
CA VAL A 276 -10.84 -3.52 1.94
C VAL A 276 -9.42 -2.96 2.03
N VAL A 277 -8.86 -2.99 3.22
CA VAL A 277 -7.51 -2.45 3.47
C VAL A 277 -6.49 -3.57 3.55
N PHE A 278 -5.40 -3.48 2.74
CA PHE A 278 -4.27 -4.40 2.75
C PHE A 278 -3.02 -3.75 3.33
N HIS A 279 -2.57 -4.24 4.48
CA HIS A 279 -1.33 -3.78 5.11
C HIS A 279 -0.57 -4.93 5.80
N SER A 280 0.68 -4.70 6.14
CA SER A 280 1.58 -5.69 6.74
C SER A 280 1.13 -6.20 8.13
N LYS A 281 0.30 -5.42 8.86
CA LYS A 281 -0.21 -5.75 10.21
C LYS A 281 -1.42 -6.72 10.20
N LEU A 282 -2.02 -7.00 9.04
CA LEU A 282 -3.16 -7.92 8.97
C LEU A 282 -2.75 -9.33 9.38
N THR A 283 -3.55 -9.96 10.23
CA THR A 283 -3.43 -11.38 10.50
C THR A 283 -3.71 -12.19 9.22
N VAL A 284 -3.21 -13.43 9.17
CA VAL A 284 -3.48 -14.33 8.04
C VAL A 284 -4.98 -14.49 7.80
N GLN A 285 -5.77 -14.59 8.86
CA GLN A 285 -7.23 -14.73 8.75
C GLN A 285 -7.90 -13.48 8.20
N GLN A 286 -7.53 -12.29 8.68
CA GLN A 286 -8.06 -11.02 8.15
C GLN A 286 -7.72 -10.85 6.67
N ARG A 287 -6.50 -11.19 6.28
CA ARG A 287 -6.05 -11.12 4.89
C ARG A 287 -6.84 -12.08 4.00
N ASN A 288 -7.10 -13.31 4.46
CA ASN A 288 -7.94 -14.27 3.75
C ASN A 288 -9.39 -13.78 3.63
N ASN A 289 -9.96 -13.22 4.71
CA ASN A 289 -11.32 -12.65 4.67
C ASN A 289 -11.43 -11.53 3.64
N ASN A 290 -10.46 -10.61 3.63
CA ASN A 290 -10.41 -9.51 2.68
C ASN A 290 -10.31 -10.03 1.23
N TRP A 291 -9.48 -11.06 1.03
CA TRP A 291 -9.30 -11.70 -0.28
C TRP A 291 -10.60 -12.34 -0.79
N GLU A 292 -11.31 -13.06 0.07
CA GLU A 292 -12.60 -13.68 -0.28
C GLU A 292 -13.71 -12.66 -0.53
N ARG A 293 -13.75 -11.56 0.23
CA ARG A 293 -14.70 -10.47 -0.01
C ARG A 293 -14.54 -9.89 -1.43
N LEU A 294 -13.31 -9.69 -1.88
CA LEU A 294 -13.02 -9.20 -3.24
C LEU A 294 -13.42 -10.22 -4.31
N ARG A 295 -13.08 -11.50 -4.14
CA ARG A 295 -13.43 -12.55 -5.08
C ARG A 295 -14.94 -12.74 -5.25
N ARG A 296 -15.71 -12.44 -4.20
CA ARG A 296 -17.18 -12.53 -4.20
C ARG A 296 -17.86 -11.25 -4.61
N LYS A 297 -17.10 -10.21 -4.90
CA LYS A 297 -17.63 -8.87 -5.17
C LYS A 297 -18.47 -8.32 -4.00
N ASP A 298 -18.14 -8.70 -2.75
CA ASP A 298 -18.71 -8.13 -1.53
C ASP A 298 -18.07 -6.80 -1.17
N SER A 299 -17.03 -6.38 -1.88
CA SER A 299 -16.30 -5.11 -1.73
C SER A 299 -15.63 -4.75 -3.05
N HIS A 300 -15.63 -3.47 -3.39
CA HIS A 300 -15.15 -2.95 -4.67
C HIS A 300 -13.99 -1.97 -4.55
N ILE A 301 -13.54 -1.64 -3.33
CA ILE A 301 -12.42 -0.72 -3.11
C ILE A 301 -11.29 -1.43 -2.38
N ILE A 302 -10.12 -1.42 -2.98
CA ILE A 302 -8.90 -1.99 -2.44
C ILE A 302 -7.97 -0.84 -2.12
N ILE A 303 -7.62 -0.66 -0.84
CA ILE A 303 -6.58 0.28 -0.43
C ILE A 303 -5.43 -0.49 0.19
N GLY A 304 -4.22 -0.17 -0.21
CA GLY A 304 -3.09 -0.83 0.40
C GLY A 304 -1.74 -0.36 -0.10
N ALA A 305 -0.71 -0.92 0.51
CA ALA A 305 0.66 -0.72 0.06
C ALA A 305 0.93 -1.48 -1.25
N ARG A 306 2.15 -1.43 -1.67
CA ARG A 306 2.70 -2.09 -2.85
C ARG A 306 2.06 -3.44 -3.21
N SER A 307 1.86 -4.33 -2.23
CA SER A 307 1.31 -5.68 -2.47
C SER A 307 -0.19 -5.70 -2.81
N ALA A 308 -0.93 -4.63 -2.53
CA ALA A 308 -2.35 -4.54 -2.86
C ALA A 308 -2.62 -4.56 -4.38
N VAL A 309 -1.60 -4.26 -5.18
CA VAL A 309 -1.68 -4.36 -6.65
C VAL A 309 -1.96 -5.79 -7.14
N PHE A 310 -1.73 -6.81 -6.32
CA PHE A 310 -2.01 -8.22 -6.63
C PHE A 310 -3.35 -8.72 -6.09
N ALA A 311 -4.18 -7.85 -5.56
CA ALA A 311 -5.49 -8.25 -5.07
C ALA A 311 -6.35 -8.89 -6.19
N PRO A 312 -7.20 -9.88 -5.86
CA PRO A 312 -7.95 -10.69 -6.83
C PRO A 312 -9.20 -9.97 -7.35
N ALA A 313 -9.00 -8.80 -7.94
CA ALA A 313 -10.08 -8.05 -8.58
C ALA A 313 -10.27 -8.55 -10.02
N GLU A 314 -11.50 -8.91 -10.38
CA GLU A 314 -11.84 -9.41 -11.72
C GLU A 314 -12.18 -8.29 -12.70
N ASP A 315 -12.84 -7.23 -12.22
CA ASP A 315 -13.32 -6.11 -13.05
C ASP A 315 -12.74 -4.78 -12.56
N ILE A 316 -11.46 -4.54 -12.86
CA ILE A 316 -10.80 -3.29 -12.45
C ILE A 316 -11.27 -2.15 -13.36
N GLY A 317 -11.80 -1.07 -12.76
CA GLY A 317 -12.24 0.13 -13.46
C GLY A 317 -11.36 1.36 -13.20
N LEU A 318 -10.50 1.29 -12.18
CA LEU A 318 -9.60 2.38 -11.81
C LEU A 318 -8.41 1.87 -11.01
N ILE A 319 -7.21 2.35 -11.30
CA ILE A 319 -6.06 2.19 -10.42
C ILE A 319 -5.48 3.57 -10.10
N VAL A 320 -5.31 3.85 -8.82
CA VAL A 320 -4.63 5.06 -8.31
C VAL A 320 -3.33 4.65 -7.64
N VAL A 321 -2.25 5.35 -7.95
CA VAL A 321 -0.95 5.22 -7.28
C VAL A 321 -0.62 6.58 -6.68
N ASP A 322 -0.90 6.76 -5.40
CA ASP A 322 -0.60 8.02 -4.72
C ASP A 322 0.88 8.08 -4.34
N GLU A 323 1.45 9.29 -4.36
CA GLU A 323 2.88 9.53 -4.20
C GLU A 323 3.73 8.54 -5.06
N GLU A 324 3.46 8.50 -6.38
CA GLU A 324 4.01 7.52 -7.33
C GLU A 324 5.53 7.45 -7.35
N HIS A 325 6.19 8.52 -6.91
CA HIS A 325 7.64 8.65 -6.80
C HIS A 325 8.23 7.88 -5.61
N ASP A 326 7.36 7.40 -4.68
CA ASP A 326 7.84 6.79 -3.44
C ASP A 326 8.64 5.49 -3.70
N PRO A 327 9.87 5.36 -3.17
CA PRO A 327 10.70 4.18 -3.39
C PRO A 327 10.11 2.91 -2.77
N SER A 328 9.14 3.00 -1.82
CA SER A 328 8.50 1.84 -1.21
C SER A 328 7.68 1.01 -2.20
N TYR A 329 7.33 1.57 -3.37
CA TYR A 329 6.69 0.82 -4.46
C TYR A 329 7.62 -0.17 -5.16
N LYS A 330 8.93 -0.07 -4.95
CA LYS A 330 9.90 -1.05 -5.40
C LYS A 330 10.10 -2.13 -4.35
N GLN A 331 9.86 -3.39 -4.71
CA GLN A 331 10.22 -4.55 -3.89
C GLN A 331 11.71 -4.82 -4.06
N GLU A 332 12.45 -4.85 -2.95
CA GLU A 332 13.90 -5.11 -2.97
C GLU A 332 14.25 -6.57 -2.63
N ASP A 333 13.38 -7.24 -1.88
CA ASP A 333 13.58 -8.62 -1.43
C ASP A 333 12.88 -9.64 -2.33
N MET A 334 13.43 -10.83 -2.47
CA MET A 334 12.89 -11.99 -3.17
C MET A 334 12.47 -11.68 -4.62
N VAL A 335 11.19 -11.43 -4.86
CA VAL A 335 10.63 -11.08 -6.17
C VAL A 335 10.67 -9.56 -6.35
N ARG A 336 11.64 -9.08 -7.10
CA ARG A 336 11.93 -7.64 -7.25
C ARG A 336 11.08 -7.01 -8.34
N TYR A 337 9.90 -6.51 -8.00
CA TYR A 337 9.00 -5.80 -8.91
C TYR A 337 8.80 -4.34 -8.48
N HIS A 338 8.22 -3.53 -9.36
CA HIS A 338 7.75 -2.18 -9.06
C HIS A 338 6.22 -2.14 -9.22
N ALA A 339 5.49 -1.81 -8.14
CA ALA A 339 4.04 -1.84 -8.15
C ALA A 339 3.40 -0.93 -9.21
N ARG A 340 4.00 0.22 -9.52
CA ARG A 340 3.54 1.09 -10.60
C ARG A 340 3.51 0.37 -11.96
N ASN A 341 4.54 -0.41 -12.29
CA ASN A 341 4.55 -1.16 -13.56
C ASN A 341 3.44 -2.21 -13.60
N VAL A 342 3.24 -2.93 -12.49
CA VAL A 342 2.16 -3.92 -12.36
C VAL A 342 0.79 -3.24 -12.47
N ALA A 343 0.61 -2.08 -11.86
CA ALA A 343 -0.61 -1.28 -11.95
C ALA A 343 -0.93 -0.91 -13.41
N LEU A 344 0.08 -0.45 -14.16
CA LEU A 344 -0.05 -0.12 -15.59
C LEU A 344 -0.45 -1.35 -16.42
N TRP A 345 0.19 -2.50 -16.21
CA TRP A 345 -0.12 -3.73 -16.95
C TRP A 345 -1.52 -4.25 -16.65
N ARG A 346 -1.94 -4.23 -15.39
CA ARG A 346 -3.29 -4.64 -15.00
C ARG A 346 -4.35 -3.70 -15.57
N ALA A 347 -4.11 -2.40 -15.50
CA ALA A 347 -5.02 -1.41 -16.07
C ALA A 347 -5.13 -1.53 -17.60
N GLU A 348 -4.03 -1.80 -18.29
CA GLU A 348 -4.03 -2.08 -19.72
C GLU A 348 -4.89 -3.31 -20.05
N ALA A 349 -4.74 -4.39 -19.30
CA ALA A 349 -5.51 -5.62 -19.49
C ALA A 349 -7.01 -5.43 -19.25
N HIS A 350 -7.40 -4.54 -18.33
CA HIS A 350 -8.80 -4.23 -18.04
C HIS A 350 -9.37 -3.05 -18.83
N GLY A 351 -8.56 -2.37 -19.67
CA GLY A 351 -9.01 -1.20 -20.42
C GLY A 351 -9.45 -0.05 -19.50
N CYS A 352 -8.72 0.22 -18.41
CA CYS A 352 -9.12 1.22 -17.44
C CYS A 352 -8.01 2.27 -17.20
N PRO A 353 -8.37 3.49 -16.71
CA PRO A 353 -7.38 4.52 -16.42
C PRO A 353 -6.52 4.21 -15.20
N VAL A 354 -5.28 4.73 -15.24
CA VAL A 354 -4.36 4.81 -14.10
C VAL A 354 -4.10 6.26 -13.76
N ILE A 355 -4.22 6.62 -12.49
CA ILE A 355 -3.85 7.92 -11.96
C ILE A 355 -2.56 7.76 -11.14
N LEU A 356 -1.47 8.33 -11.63
CA LEU A 356 -0.20 8.45 -10.93
C LEU A 356 -0.15 9.83 -10.27
N GLY A 357 -0.43 9.89 -8.96
CA GLY A 357 -0.51 11.16 -8.24
C GLY A 357 0.78 11.50 -7.51
N SER A 358 1.24 12.74 -7.60
CA SER A 358 2.40 13.22 -6.87
C SER A 358 2.47 14.75 -6.83
N ALA A 359 3.04 15.28 -5.75
CA ALA A 359 3.48 16.68 -5.70
C ALA A 359 4.89 16.85 -6.33
N THR A 360 5.68 15.79 -6.31
CA THR A 360 7.06 15.72 -6.81
C THR A 360 7.24 14.48 -7.67
N PRO A 361 6.70 14.45 -8.90
CA PRO A 361 6.74 13.28 -9.76
C PRO A 361 8.14 12.72 -9.98
N SER A 362 8.24 11.40 -10.13
CA SER A 362 9.51 10.79 -10.52
C SER A 362 9.96 11.30 -11.88
N VAL A 363 11.27 11.47 -12.07
CA VAL A 363 11.85 11.93 -13.35
C VAL A 363 11.35 11.09 -14.51
N THR A 364 11.24 9.77 -14.32
CA THR A 364 10.76 8.85 -15.36
C THR A 364 9.30 9.10 -15.74
N SER A 365 8.40 9.28 -14.75
CA SER A 365 6.99 9.54 -15.02
C SER A 365 6.78 10.92 -15.66
N TYR A 366 7.51 11.92 -15.17
CA TYR A 366 7.45 13.27 -15.74
C TYR A 366 7.97 13.32 -17.19
N TYR A 367 9.09 12.62 -17.45
CA TYR A 367 9.63 12.50 -18.81
C TYR A 367 8.60 11.85 -19.76
N LYS A 368 7.98 10.74 -19.35
CA LYS A 368 6.95 10.05 -20.13
C LYS A 368 5.74 10.95 -20.40
N ALA A 369 5.34 11.76 -19.42
CA ALA A 369 4.28 12.75 -19.60
C ALA A 369 4.67 13.84 -20.60
N LYS A 370 5.91 14.33 -20.57
CA LYS A 370 6.42 15.30 -21.55
C LYS A 370 6.56 14.71 -22.96
N GLN A 371 6.77 13.41 -23.11
CA GLN A 371 6.78 12.73 -24.41
C GLN A 371 5.37 12.37 -24.93
N GLY A 372 4.31 12.62 -24.14
CA GLY A 372 2.94 12.28 -24.49
C GLY A 372 2.56 10.80 -24.27
N GLU A 373 3.45 9.99 -23.67
CA GLU A 373 3.11 8.61 -23.26
C GLU A 373 2.10 8.61 -22.09
N TYR A 374 2.20 9.60 -21.21
CA TYR A 374 1.24 9.84 -20.12
C TYR A 374 0.54 11.17 -20.33
N HIS A 375 -0.71 11.27 -19.93
CA HIS A 375 -1.45 12.53 -19.93
C HIS A 375 -1.08 13.35 -18.68
N LEU A 376 -0.42 14.50 -18.87
CA LEU A 376 -0.08 15.39 -17.76
C LEU A 376 -1.31 16.19 -17.34
N LEU A 377 -1.67 16.08 -16.05
CA LEU A 377 -2.73 16.86 -15.42
C LEU A 377 -2.11 17.67 -14.26
N GLU A 378 -2.26 18.99 -14.30
CA GLU A 378 -1.56 19.87 -13.36
C GLU A 378 -2.52 20.62 -12.44
N LEU A 379 -2.22 20.58 -11.12
CA LEU A 379 -2.88 21.35 -10.08
C LEU A 379 -1.84 22.19 -9.33
N PRO A 380 -1.43 23.33 -9.90
CA PRO A 380 -0.32 24.11 -9.37
C PRO A 380 -0.65 24.88 -8.08
N ASN A 381 -1.92 25.07 -7.76
CA ASN A 381 -2.37 25.89 -6.64
C ASN A 381 -3.00 25.05 -5.53
N ARG A 382 -2.89 25.53 -4.28
CA ARG A 382 -3.63 25.00 -3.12
C ARG A 382 -5.10 25.43 -3.20
N ILE A 383 -6.02 24.60 -2.67
CA ILE A 383 -7.47 24.85 -2.70
C ILE A 383 -7.84 26.24 -2.10
N PHE A 384 -7.19 26.64 -1.02
CA PHE A 384 -7.49 27.89 -0.30
C PHE A 384 -6.50 29.01 -0.63
N GLU A 385 -5.81 28.97 -1.77
CA GLU A 385 -4.82 29.96 -2.20
C GLU A 385 -3.75 30.29 -1.15
N GLN A 386 -3.51 29.38 -0.21
CA GLN A 386 -2.48 29.55 0.80
C GLN A 386 -1.09 29.61 0.15
N PRO A 387 -0.28 30.60 0.51
CA PRO A 387 1.03 30.76 -0.09
C PRO A 387 1.92 29.54 0.22
N MET A 388 2.84 29.24 -0.70
CA MET A 388 3.88 28.26 -0.45
C MET A 388 4.82 28.76 0.65
N PRO A 389 5.39 27.86 1.46
CA PRO A 389 6.33 28.27 2.52
C PRO A 389 7.55 28.96 1.90
N LYS A 390 8.06 29.97 2.60
CA LYS A 390 9.31 30.64 2.22
C LYS A 390 10.47 29.67 2.46
N VAL A 391 11.24 29.38 1.42
CA VAL A 391 12.42 28.51 1.49
C VAL A 391 13.67 29.39 1.57
N THR A 392 14.52 29.11 2.57
CA THR A 392 15.84 29.73 2.73
C THR A 392 16.90 28.64 2.63
N ILE A 393 17.81 28.75 1.67
CA ILE A 393 18.94 27.83 1.50
C ILE A 393 20.16 28.48 2.15
N VAL A 394 20.84 27.73 3.02
CA VAL A 394 22.03 28.19 3.72
C VAL A 394 23.24 27.34 3.34
N ASP A 395 24.30 27.96 2.86
CA ASP A 395 25.57 27.27 2.62
C ASP A 395 26.33 27.10 3.95
N MET A 396 26.42 25.87 4.42
CA MET A 396 27.11 25.55 5.67
C MET A 396 28.65 25.76 5.59
N LYS A 397 29.24 25.90 4.39
CA LYS A 397 30.66 26.27 4.24
C LYS A 397 30.85 27.72 4.63
N GLU A 398 29.96 28.61 4.24
CA GLU A 398 29.97 30.02 4.63
C GLU A 398 29.79 30.17 6.14
N GLU A 399 28.92 29.41 6.76
CA GLU A 399 28.73 29.37 8.23
C GLU A 399 30.06 29.03 8.95
N ILE A 400 30.79 28.01 8.45
CA ILE A 400 32.09 27.61 8.98
C ILE A 400 33.14 28.74 8.84
N LEU A 401 33.17 29.41 7.68
CA LEU A 401 34.10 30.54 7.45
C LEU A 401 33.81 31.71 8.40
N HIS A 402 32.57 31.92 8.78
CA HIS A 402 32.14 32.92 9.76
C HIS A 402 32.25 32.43 11.21
N GLY A 403 32.82 31.24 11.45
CA GLY A 403 33.10 30.71 12.79
C GLY A 403 31.95 29.89 13.41
N ASN A 404 30.85 29.64 12.70
CA ASN A 404 29.79 28.74 13.15
C ASN A 404 30.14 27.28 12.83
N TYR A 405 30.52 26.52 13.85
CA TYR A 405 30.86 25.09 13.74
C TYR A 405 29.74 24.16 14.22
N SER A 406 28.56 24.69 14.52
CA SER A 406 27.36 23.92 14.90
C SER A 406 26.81 23.10 13.74
N VAL A 407 25.96 22.10 14.02
CA VAL A 407 25.16 21.45 13.00
C VAL A 407 24.03 22.35 12.50
N PHE A 408 23.70 23.40 13.25
CA PHE A 408 22.68 24.38 12.89
C PHE A 408 23.36 25.66 12.37
N SER A 409 22.85 26.15 11.24
CA SER A 409 23.20 27.50 10.78
C SER A 409 22.65 28.56 11.74
N ASP A 410 23.18 29.77 11.67
CA ASP A 410 22.66 30.91 12.43
C ASP A 410 21.20 31.21 12.06
N ALA A 411 20.85 31.05 10.77
CA ALA A 411 19.49 31.22 10.30
C ALA A 411 18.55 30.17 10.91
N MET A 412 18.98 28.91 10.97
CA MET A 412 18.24 27.81 11.57
C MET A 412 18.06 28.01 13.08
N SER A 413 19.10 28.41 13.76
CA SER A 413 19.07 28.67 15.22
C SER A 413 18.10 29.80 15.56
N ARG A 414 18.06 30.87 14.76
CA ARG A 414 17.07 31.96 14.90
C ARG A 414 15.64 31.46 14.62
N LEU A 415 15.45 30.62 13.59
CA LEU A 415 14.14 30.06 13.26
C LEU A 415 13.63 29.17 14.40
N ILE A 416 14.46 28.30 14.97
CA ILE A 416 14.11 27.46 16.13
C ILE A 416 13.68 28.34 17.29
N GLN A 417 14.52 29.35 17.66
CA GLN A 417 14.20 30.22 18.79
C GLN A 417 12.88 30.96 18.58
N HIS A 418 12.69 31.56 17.40
CA HIS A 418 11.45 32.26 17.07
C HIS A 418 10.21 31.33 17.15
N THR A 419 10.31 30.11 16.65
CA THR A 419 9.21 29.14 16.71
C THR A 419 8.85 28.77 18.16
N LEU A 420 9.85 28.61 19.02
CA LEU A 420 9.65 28.34 20.44
C LEU A 420 9.03 29.54 21.19
N ASP A 421 9.49 30.76 20.89
CA ASP A 421 8.98 31.98 21.50
C ASP A 421 7.51 32.25 21.15
N GLU A 422 7.10 31.89 19.93
CA GLU A 422 5.72 31.96 19.46
C GLU A 422 4.83 30.78 19.94
N HIS A 423 5.41 29.86 20.73
CA HIS A 423 4.74 28.63 21.17
C HIS A 423 4.21 27.74 20.01
N ASN A 424 4.87 27.81 18.85
CA ASN A 424 4.58 26.97 17.69
C ASN A 424 5.45 25.71 17.68
N GLN A 425 5.16 24.83 16.74
CA GLN A 425 5.91 23.57 16.57
C GLN A 425 6.83 23.61 15.34
N MET A 426 7.85 22.79 15.38
CA MET A 426 8.82 22.64 14.31
C MET A 426 9.13 21.18 14.01
N ILE A 427 9.34 20.86 12.73
CA ILE A 427 9.88 19.57 12.29
C ILE A 427 11.31 19.77 11.82
N ILE A 428 12.24 18.94 12.30
CA ILE A 428 13.62 18.90 11.82
C ILE A 428 13.85 17.57 11.13
N LEU A 429 14.06 17.61 9.82
CA LEU A 429 14.27 16.45 8.97
C LEU A 429 15.75 16.25 8.69
N LEU A 430 16.28 15.10 9.06
CA LEU A 430 17.56 14.61 8.62
C LEU A 430 17.40 13.76 7.38
N ASN A 431 17.78 14.28 6.22
CA ASN A 431 17.62 13.59 4.95
C ASN A 431 18.51 12.35 4.80
N ARG A 432 19.55 12.21 5.61
CA ARG A 432 20.50 11.11 5.49
C ARG A 432 20.17 9.95 6.42
N ARG A 433 19.99 8.75 5.86
CA ARG A 433 19.90 7.48 6.60
C ARG A 433 21.32 6.96 6.89
N GLY A 434 21.60 6.61 8.15
CA GLY A 434 22.78 5.85 8.57
C GLY A 434 24.04 6.64 8.92
N TYR A 435 24.95 5.93 9.58
CA TYR A 435 26.25 6.41 10.10
C TYR A 435 27.33 6.57 9.01
N SER A 436 27.04 6.96 7.79
CA SER A 436 28.15 7.21 6.88
C SER A 436 28.84 8.52 7.24
N THR A 437 29.87 8.40 8.04
CA THR A 437 30.76 9.51 8.43
C THR A 437 31.67 9.84 7.27
N PHE A 438 31.52 11.00 6.67
CA PHE A 438 32.52 11.51 5.76
C PHE A 438 33.51 12.43 6.50
N VAL A 439 34.67 12.63 5.91
CA VAL A 439 35.71 13.44 6.48
C VAL A 439 35.76 14.80 5.77
N MET A 440 35.73 15.87 6.54
CA MET A 440 35.72 17.24 6.03
C MET A 440 36.69 18.11 6.79
N CYS A 441 37.36 19.02 6.09
CA CYS A 441 38.15 20.08 6.69
C CYS A 441 37.25 21.13 7.35
N ARG A 442 37.53 21.46 8.61
CA ARG A 442 36.78 22.47 9.37
C ARG A 442 37.14 23.92 9.01
N ASP A 443 38.26 24.14 8.31
CA ASP A 443 38.69 25.48 7.96
C ASP A 443 38.27 25.92 6.56
N CYS A 444 38.18 25.00 5.59
CA CYS A 444 37.80 25.35 4.23
C CYS A 444 36.58 24.59 3.69
N GLY A 445 35.98 23.72 4.50
CA GLY A 445 34.80 22.95 4.10
C GLY A 445 35.07 21.85 3.07
N GLU A 446 36.35 21.57 2.72
CA GLU A 446 36.68 20.54 1.74
C GLU A 446 36.34 19.15 2.24
N THR A 447 35.63 18.36 1.42
CA THR A 447 35.28 16.97 1.69
C THR A 447 36.24 16.07 0.92
N ILE A 448 36.68 14.98 1.53
CA ILE A 448 37.54 14.00 0.84
C ILE A 448 36.71 13.20 -0.17
N MET A 449 37.00 13.40 -1.45
CA MET A 449 36.28 12.80 -2.56
C MET A 449 37.04 11.58 -3.10
N CYS A 450 36.33 10.61 -3.63
CA CYS A 450 36.93 9.50 -4.34
C CYS A 450 37.54 9.96 -5.67
N PRO A 451 38.81 9.64 -5.95
CA PRO A 451 39.47 10.09 -7.19
C PRO A 451 38.90 9.48 -8.46
N HIS A 452 38.11 8.41 -8.35
CA HIS A 452 37.54 7.68 -9.50
C HIS A 452 36.05 7.93 -9.74
N CYS A 453 35.29 8.31 -8.70
CA CYS A 453 33.82 8.35 -8.75
C CYS A 453 33.22 9.71 -8.47
N ASP A 454 34.03 10.70 -8.10
CA ASP A 454 33.59 12.05 -7.71
C ASP A 454 32.46 12.06 -6.65
N VAL A 455 32.55 11.13 -5.70
CA VAL A 455 31.64 11.04 -4.54
C VAL A 455 32.42 11.12 -3.25
N ALA A 456 31.81 11.63 -2.18
CA ALA A 456 32.45 11.69 -0.86
C ALA A 456 32.78 10.28 -0.36
N MET A 457 34.04 10.09 0.10
CA MET A 457 34.47 8.85 0.71
C MET A 457 33.89 8.70 2.12
N VAL A 458 33.54 7.48 2.49
CA VAL A 458 32.90 7.15 3.76
C VAL A 458 33.94 6.56 4.72
N TYR A 459 33.94 7.04 5.96
CA TYR A 459 34.80 6.49 7.00
C TYR A 459 34.26 5.15 7.52
N HIS A 460 35.13 4.15 7.55
CA HIS A 460 34.89 2.83 8.12
C HIS A 460 35.70 2.65 9.40
N GLN A 461 35.00 2.56 10.52
CA GLN A 461 35.63 2.46 11.86
C GLN A 461 36.43 1.15 12.03
N ALA A 462 35.98 0.03 11.40
CA ALA A 462 36.64 -1.26 11.52
C ALA A 462 38.06 -1.31 10.91
N GLY A 463 38.30 -0.47 9.90
CA GLY A 463 39.62 -0.37 9.23
C GLY A 463 40.35 0.94 9.43
N GLU A 464 39.75 1.89 10.14
CA GLU A 464 40.22 3.28 10.28
C GLU A 464 40.60 3.93 8.91
N GLU A 465 39.80 3.62 7.89
CA GLU A 465 40.04 4.02 6.50
C GLU A 465 38.83 4.74 5.89
N LEU A 466 39.09 5.53 4.85
CA LEU A 466 38.09 6.07 3.96
C LEU A 466 37.85 5.09 2.80
N ARG A 467 36.59 4.76 2.52
CA ARG A 467 36.20 3.84 1.42
C ARG A 467 35.14 4.44 0.53
N CYS A 468 35.30 4.26 -0.75
CA CYS A 468 34.27 4.56 -1.74
C CYS A 468 33.31 3.36 -1.88
N HIS A 469 32.01 3.59 -1.68
CA HIS A 469 30.99 2.53 -1.84
C HIS A 469 30.60 2.22 -3.29
N TYR A 470 31.17 2.94 -4.26
CA TYR A 470 30.93 2.70 -5.68
C TYR A 470 31.99 1.81 -6.34
N CYS A 471 33.28 2.12 -6.11
CA CYS A 471 34.38 1.39 -6.73
C CYS A 471 35.27 0.66 -5.72
N GLU A 472 34.89 0.69 -4.43
CA GLU A 472 35.65 0.09 -3.31
C GLU A 472 37.07 0.65 -3.12
N HIS A 473 37.43 1.74 -3.80
CA HIS A 473 38.69 2.44 -3.55
C HIS A 473 38.77 2.84 -2.08
N TYR A 474 39.94 2.63 -1.47
CA TYR A 474 40.18 2.98 -0.07
C TYR A 474 41.46 3.78 0.08
N GLU A 475 41.46 4.70 1.04
CA GLU A 475 42.59 5.52 1.41
C GLU A 475 42.65 5.71 2.94
N PRO A 476 43.84 5.91 3.51
CA PRO A 476 43.98 6.30 4.91
C PRO A 476 43.38 7.72 5.12
N ILE A 477 42.96 7.99 6.33
CA ILE A 477 42.47 9.33 6.69
C ILE A 477 43.62 10.34 6.55
N PRO A 478 43.46 11.40 5.75
CA PRO A 478 44.51 12.41 5.62
C PRO A 478 44.70 13.17 6.95
N THR A 479 45.94 13.35 7.34
CA THR A 479 46.32 14.09 8.56
C THR A 479 46.22 15.61 8.38
N VAL A 480 46.25 16.06 7.11
CA VAL A 480 46.13 17.46 6.72
C VAL A 480 45.18 17.59 5.53
N CYS A 481 44.49 18.70 5.44
CA CYS A 481 43.56 18.97 4.33
C CYS A 481 44.34 19.07 3.01
N PRO A 482 43.95 18.33 1.95
CA PRO A 482 44.64 18.40 0.66
C PRO A 482 44.48 19.76 -0.03
N LYS A 483 43.50 20.58 0.36
CA LYS A 483 43.24 21.90 -0.23
C LYS A 483 43.90 23.05 0.51
N CYS A 484 43.80 23.11 1.85
CA CYS A 484 44.26 24.25 2.62
C CYS A 484 45.36 23.89 3.63
N ASN A 485 45.85 22.66 3.65
CA ASN A 485 46.90 22.15 4.57
C ASN A 485 46.55 22.25 6.06
N SER A 486 45.30 22.51 6.41
CA SER A 486 44.86 22.55 7.80
C SER A 486 44.88 21.15 8.44
N LYS A 487 45.27 21.09 9.71
CA LYS A 487 45.18 19.88 10.55
C LYS A 487 43.78 19.67 11.14
N ARG A 488 42.83 20.56 10.88
CA ARG A 488 41.46 20.51 11.45
C ARG A 488 40.51 19.66 10.60
N ILE A 489 40.95 18.46 10.31
CA ILE A 489 40.12 17.44 9.66
C ILE A 489 39.27 16.72 10.73
N LYS A 490 37.99 16.65 10.55
CA LYS A 490 37.08 15.95 11.46
C LYS A 490 36.05 15.10 10.71
N PHE A 491 35.61 14.08 11.42
CA PHE A 491 34.48 13.24 10.98
C PHE A 491 33.19 14.03 11.01
N PHE A 492 32.50 14.04 9.91
CA PHE A 492 31.17 14.63 9.78
C PHE A 492 30.14 13.52 9.56
N GLY A 493 29.30 13.31 10.52
CA GLY A 493 28.12 12.43 10.46
C GLY A 493 27.33 12.73 11.72
N SER A 494 26.24 13.48 11.55
CA SER A 494 25.30 13.70 12.64
C SER A 494 24.19 12.70 12.48
N GLY A 495 24.19 11.64 13.30
CA GLY A 495 22.98 10.86 13.52
C GLY A 495 21.93 11.70 14.26
N THR A 496 20.67 11.29 14.21
CA THR A 496 19.55 11.92 14.94
C THR A 496 19.88 12.17 16.42
N GLN A 497 20.62 11.26 17.04
CA GLN A 497 21.07 11.38 18.44
C GLN A 497 21.95 12.61 18.68
N LYS A 498 22.95 12.84 17.82
CA LYS A 498 23.86 13.98 17.98
C LYS A 498 23.15 15.32 17.74
N VAL A 499 22.22 15.35 16.78
CA VAL A 499 21.38 16.52 16.53
C VAL A 499 20.48 16.80 17.72
N GLU A 500 19.89 15.75 18.31
CA GLU A 500 19.08 15.85 19.53
C GLU A 500 19.91 16.40 20.71
N GLU A 501 21.14 15.91 20.91
CA GLU A 501 22.04 16.40 21.96
C GLU A 501 22.38 17.88 21.78
N GLU A 502 22.66 18.32 20.54
CA GLU A 502 22.91 19.75 20.26
C GLU A 502 21.63 20.59 20.45
N LEU A 503 20.47 20.12 20.06
CA LEU A 503 19.20 20.81 20.33
C LEU A 503 18.99 20.99 21.85
N ARG A 504 19.14 19.93 22.64
CA ARG A 504 18.96 19.97 24.10
C ARG A 504 19.98 20.87 24.78
N ARG A 505 21.19 21.00 24.22
CA ARG A 505 22.25 21.89 24.74
C ARG A 505 21.93 23.35 24.48
N HIS A 506 21.45 23.70 23.27
CA HIS A 506 21.20 25.07 22.86
C HIS A 506 19.80 25.56 23.26
N PHE A 507 18.79 24.70 23.24
CA PHE A 507 17.40 25.04 23.50
C PHE A 507 16.87 24.23 24.70
N LYS A 508 17.30 24.58 25.89
CA LYS A 508 17.06 23.81 27.13
C LYS A 508 15.58 23.71 27.52
N SER A 509 14.74 24.65 27.11
CA SER A 509 13.31 24.68 27.36
C SER A 509 12.50 23.87 26.35
N ALA A 510 13.06 23.49 25.21
CA ALA A 510 12.36 22.80 24.16
C ALA A 510 12.05 21.34 24.53
N ARG A 511 10.82 20.93 24.33
CA ARG A 511 10.38 19.54 24.46
C ARG A 511 10.59 18.84 23.12
N ILE A 512 11.57 17.96 23.04
CA ILE A 512 12.03 17.35 21.80
C ILE A 512 11.60 15.88 21.77
N ALA A 513 10.90 15.49 20.71
CA ALA A 513 10.63 14.10 20.35
C ALA A 513 11.53 13.67 19.18
N ARG A 514 12.04 12.43 19.24
CA ARG A 514 12.82 11.83 18.16
C ARG A 514 12.10 10.64 17.55
N LEU A 515 12.01 10.64 16.21
CA LEU A 515 11.40 9.57 15.43
C LEU A 515 12.37 9.10 14.34
N ASP A 516 13.11 8.05 14.65
CA ASP A 516 14.07 7.40 13.74
C ASP A 516 13.84 5.88 13.64
N GLN A 517 14.68 5.18 12.88
CA GLN A 517 14.53 3.74 12.68
C GLN A 517 14.60 2.91 13.96
N ASP A 518 15.33 3.36 14.97
CA ASP A 518 15.44 2.63 16.23
C ASP A 518 14.14 2.73 17.04
N VAL A 519 13.52 3.89 17.06
CA VAL A 519 12.22 4.12 17.68
C VAL A 519 11.10 3.41 16.92
N THR A 520 11.15 3.42 15.59
CA THR A 520 10.10 2.81 14.73
C THR A 520 10.10 1.29 14.72
N LYS A 521 11.12 0.62 15.24
CA LYS A 521 11.06 -0.83 15.54
C LYS A 521 9.90 -1.17 16.49
N ASN A 522 9.57 -0.25 17.40
CA ASN A 522 8.35 -0.29 18.20
C ASN A 522 7.29 0.64 17.59
N LYS A 523 6.39 0.08 16.77
CA LYS A 523 5.36 0.84 16.05
C LYS A 523 4.42 1.61 16.98
N GLN A 524 4.06 1.04 18.14
CA GLN A 524 3.20 1.71 19.12
C GLN A 524 3.86 2.97 19.66
N LEU A 525 5.13 2.89 20.02
CA LEU A 525 5.90 4.05 20.49
C LEU A 525 5.97 5.17 19.44
N ALA A 526 6.12 4.81 18.16
CA ALA A 526 6.12 5.78 17.07
C ALA A 526 4.76 6.47 16.91
N GLU A 527 3.66 5.69 16.98
CA GLU A 527 2.29 6.21 16.93
C GLU A 527 2.00 7.13 18.14
N ASP A 528 2.44 6.75 19.33
CA ASP A 528 2.30 7.55 20.55
C ASP A 528 3.06 8.88 20.45
N ILE A 529 4.29 8.87 19.92
CA ILE A 529 5.08 10.09 19.70
C ILE A 529 4.39 11.05 18.74
N LEU A 530 3.87 10.54 17.61
CA LEU A 530 3.16 11.35 16.63
C LEU A 530 1.86 11.94 17.19
N HIS A 531 1.11 11.13 17.92
CA HIS A 531 -0.09 11.56 18.62
C HIS A 531 0.24 12.66 19.66
N ASP A 532 1.28 12.45 20.46
CA ASP A 532 1.69 13.40 21.49
C ASP A 532 2.25 14.70 20.90
N PHE A 533 2.93 14.61 19.75
CA PHE A 533 3.34 15.79 19.00
C PHE A 533 2.12 16.55 18.47
N GLY A 534 1.16 15.88 17.86
CA GLY A 534 -0.12 16.50 17.43
C GLY A 534 -0.94 17.09 18.59
N ALA A 535 -0.81 16.56 19.81
CA ALA A 535 -1.40 17.08 21.04
C ALA A 535 -0.56 18.19 21.71
N HIS A 536 0.46 18.72 21.03
CA HIS A 536 1.35 19.80 21.51
C HIS A 536 2.11 19.46 22.80
N LYS A 537 2.43 18.17 23.05
CA LYS A 537 3.27 17.77 24.17
C LYS A 537 4.76 17.96 23.87
N TYR A 538 5.12 18.09 22.59
CA TYR A 538 6.46 18.36 22.10
C TYR A 538 6.45 19.58 21.18
N ASP A 539 7.55 20.35 21.23
CA ASP A 539 7.75 21.56 20.43
C ASP A 539 8.52 21.25 19.14
N ILE A 540 9.45 20.30 19.22
CA ILE A 540 10.29 19.90 18.08
C ILE A 540 10.15 18.39 17.83
N LEU A 541 9.82 18.02 16.61
CA LEU A 541 9.87 16.64 16.13
C LEU A 541 11.10 16.46 15.23
N LEU A 542 12.09 15.73 15.72
CA LEU A 542 13.32 15.41 15.01
C LEU A 542 13.24 14.01 14.41
N GLY A 543 13.56 13.86 13.13
CA GLY A 543 13.58 12.52 12.56
C GLY A 543 14.16 12.42 11.15
N THR A 544 14.02 11.23 10.57
CA THR A 544 14.37 10.95 9.19
C THR A 544 13.12 10.97 8.31
N GLN A 545 13.14 10.42 7.12
CA GLN A 545 12.03 10.43 6.13
C GLN A 545 10.63 10.11 6.70
N MET A 546 10.55 9.47 7.87
CA MET A 546 9.27 9.13 8.47
C MET A 546 8.48 10.33 9.02
N VAL A 547 9.17 11.41 9.41
CA VAL A 547 8.51 12.64 9.90
C VAL A 547 7.98 13.53 8.78
N SER A 548 8.37 13.26 7.53
CA SER A 548 8.06 14.12 6.38
C SER A 548 6.81 13.71 5.60
N LYS A 549 6.16 12.60 5.96
CA LYS A 549 5.10 12.02 5.14
C LYS A 549 3.83 11.74 5.94
N GLY A 550 2.68 12.09 5.36
CA GLY A 550 1.37 11.65 5.81
C GLY A 550 0.85 12.29 7.11
N HIS A 551 1.44 13.39 7.55
CA HIS A 551 1.03 14.07 8.78
C HIS A 551 0.54 15.48 8.49
N ASP A 552 -0.53 15.89 9.18
CA ASP A 552 -1.08 17.25 9.14
C ASP A 552 -1.11 17.81 10.57
N PHE A 553 -0.08 18.58 10.90
CA PHE A 553 0.05 19.21 12.22
C PHE A 553 -0.25 20.70 12.09
N LYS A 554 -1.30 21.16 12.74
CA LYS A 554 -1.83 22.54 12.63
C LYS A 554 -0.84 23.59 13.12
N ASP A 555 -0.05 23.25 14.15
CA ASP A 555 0.83 24.19 14.86
C ASP A 555 2.28 24.16 14.35
N VAL A 556 2.55 23.35 13.31
CA VAL A 556 3.88 23.33 12.67
C VAL A 556 4.00 24.51 11.70
N THR A 557 4.79 25.48 12.07
CA THR A 557 5.03 26.73 11.29
C THR A 557 6.41 26.75 10.63
N ALA A 558 7.32 25.87 11.04
CA ALA A 558 8.70 25.84 10.55
C ALA A 558 9.16 24.40 10.28
N VAL A 559 9.95 24.24 9.22
CA VAL A 559 10.62 22.98 8.88
C VAL A 559 12.10 23.27 8.62
N GLY A 560 12.97 22.51 9.28
CA GLY A 560 14.40 22.51 9.04
C GLY A 560 14.84 21.20 8.38
N ILE A 561 15.74 21.28 7.40
CA ILE A 561 16.25 20.12 6.67
C ILE A 561 17.77 20.14 6.72
#